data_fb437a056528280bd2539cae37bf9634
#
_entry.id   fb437a056528280bd2539cae37bf9634
#
_cell.length_a   1.000
_cell.length_b   1.000
_cell.length_c   1.000
_cell.angle_alpha   90.00
_cell.angle_beta   90.00
_cell.angle_gamma   90.00
#
_symmetry.space_group_name_H-M   'P 1'
#
loop_
_entity.id
_entity.type
_entity.pdbx_description
1 polymer ?
#
loop_
_entity_poly.entity_id
_entity_poly.type
_entity_poly.pdbx_seq_one_letter_code
_entity_poly.pdbx_strand_id
1 'polypeptide(L)'
;LKLTAGVRSDITYIKNSEYGTVNSFSPRFNAQYTLWKNADKWVSNLNVYGGVGKSVKLPSFEVLFPSPSYSDKLAFAPGTMSDGTTFYAYSTIPSKAIYNPDLKWQYTRQAEIGMEATIKGTRVSVSAFRNRTYNPYMRTNVYTPYSYNLTTQEHLNNCEIPSANRVY
;
A
#
# COMPACT_ATOMS: atom_id res chain seq x y z
N LEU A 1 -4.71 -6.49 -39.26
CA LEU A 1 -4.87 -7.00 -37.91
C LEU A 1 -3.49 -7.09 -37.24
N LYS A 2 -3.31 -6.51 -36.05
CA LYS A 2 -2.12 -6.66 -35.22
C LYS A 2 -2.54 -7.26 -33.89
N LEU A 3 -1.92 -8.35 -33.50
CA LEU A 3 -2.13 -9.02 -32.22
C LEU A 3 -0.85 -9.00 -31.42
N THR A 4 -0.95 -8.73 -30.15
CA THR A 4 0.19 -8.75 -29.23
C THR A 4 -0.23 -9.49 -27.96
N ALA A 5 0.47 -10.56 -27.64
CA ALA A 5 0.32 -11.28 -26.38
C ALA A 5 1.61 -11.21 -25.60
N GLY A 6 1.51 -11.06 -24.31
CA GLY A 6 2.66 -11.03 -23.42
C GLY A 6 2.31 -11.66 -22.07
N VAL A 7 3.32 -12.25 -21.47
CA VAL A 7 3.23 -12.83 -20.14
C VAL A 7 4.46 -12.36 -19.34
N ARG A 8 4.20 -11.88 -18.15
CA ARG A 8 5.23 -11.60 -17.16
C ARG A 8 5.03 -12.52 -15.96
N SER A 9 6.08 -13.20 -15.56
CA SER A 9 6.14 -13.98 -14.33
C SER A 9 7.24 -13.41 -13.45
N ASP A 10 6.90 -13.05 -12.23
CA ASP A 10 7.85 -12.56 -11.24
C ASP A 10 7.93 -13.56 -10.09
N ILE A 11 9.16 -13.97 -9.77
CA ILE A 11 9.46 -14.82 -8.61
C ILE A 11 10.11 -13.92 -7.57
N THR A 12 9.47 -13.80 -6.41
CA THR A 12 9.96 -12.95 -5.34
C THR A 12 10.18 -13.78 -4.09
N TYR A 13 11.37 -13.72 -3.54
CA TYR A 13 11.71 -14.30 -2.24
C TYR A 13 11.78 -13.18 -1.20
N ILE A 14 10.97 -13.31 -0.14
CA ILE A 14 10.91 -12.32 0.94
C ILE A 14 11.53 -12.95 2.18
N LYS A 15 12.80 -12.61 2.41
CA LYS A 15 13.58 -13.11 3.56
C LYS A 15 12.97 -12.60 4.87
N ASN A 16 13.02 -13.43 5.90
CA ASN A 16 12.49 -13.11 7.24
C ASN A 16 10.99 -12.78 7.25
N SER A 17 10.24 -13.31 6.31
CA SER A 17 8.79 -13.25 6.28
C SER A 17 8.20 -14.66 6.21
N GLU A 18 6.98 -14.82 6.65
CA GLU A 18 6.24 -16.09 6.53
C GLU A 18 5.78 -16.37 5.09
N TYR A 19 5.92 -15.39 4.19
CA TYR A 19 5.53 -15.53 2.79
C TYR A 19 6.48 -16.38 1.95
N GLY A 20 7.76 -16.47 2.33
CA GLY A 20 8.77 -17.25 1.61
C GLY A 20 8.92 -16.82 0.15
N THR A 21 8.84 -17.80 -0.77
CA THR A 21 8.89 -17.55 -2.22
C THR A 21 7.48 -17.45 -2.79
N VAL A 22 7.18 -16.34 -3.45
CA VAL A 22 5.90 -16.08 -4.08
C VAL A 22 6.06 -15.81 -5.57
N ASN A 23 5.24 -16.47 -6.37
CA ASN A 23 5.17 -16.29 -7.81
C ASN A 23 3.97 -15.41 -8.17
N SER A 24 4.19 -14.46 -9.08
CA SER A 24 3.11 -13.69 -9.67
C SER A 24 3.05 -13.90 -11.18
N PHE A 25 1.84 -13.84 -11.73
CA PHE A 25 1.60 -14.07 -13.15
C PHE A 25 0.71 -12.94 -13.70
N SER A 26 1.23 -12.25 -14.71
CA SER A 26 0.64 -11.03 -15.30
C SER A 26 0.52 -11.16 -16.82
N PRO A 27 -0.53 -11.84 -17.33
CA PRO A 27 -0.78 -11.95 -18.76
C PRO A 27 -1.35 -10.65 -19.32
N ARG A 28 -1.03 -10.35 -20.58
CA ARG A 28 -1.60 -9.25 -21.36
C ARG A 28 -1.89 -9.70 -22.78
N PHE A 29 -3.01 -9.24 -23.33
CA PHE A 29 -3.38 -9.45 -24.71
C PHE A 29 -3.92 -8.14 -25.27
N ASN A 30 -3.44 -7.75 -26.45
CA ASN A 30 -3.91 -6.57 -27.17
C ASN A 30 -4.17 -6.93 -28.64
N ALA A 31 -5.22 -6.34 -29.18
CA ALA A 31 -5.58 -6.48 -30.57
C ALA A 31 -5.84 -5.09 -31.17
N GLN A 32 -5.40 -4.88 -32.37
CA GLN A 32 -5.70 -3.70 -33.18
C GLN A 32 -6.11 -4.11 -34.57
N TYR A 33 -7.20 -3.55 -35.05
CA TYR A 33 -7.71 -3.78 -36.41
C TYR A 33 -7.88 -2.47 -37.13
N THR A 34 -7.27 -2.35 -38.32
CA THR A 34 -7.44 -1.19 -39.20
C THR A 34 -8.68 -1.44 -40.05
N LEU A 35 -9.74 -0.68 -39.77
CA LEU A 35 -10.98 -0.69 -40.51
C LEU A 35 -10.86 0.00 -41.87
N TRP A 36 -10.07 1.08 -41.89
CA TRP A 36 -9.94 1.95 -43.03
C TRP A 36 -8.55 2.53 -43.13
N LYS A 37 -7.97 2.58 -44.34
CA LYS A 37 -6.71 3.25 -44.61
C LYS A 37 -6.77 3.76 -46.08
N ASN A 38 -6.88 5.07 -46.25
CA ASN A 38 -6.84 5.74 -47.54
C ASN A 38 -6.34 7.19 -47.37
N ALA A 39 -5.17 7.46 -47.94
CA ALA A 39 -4.51 8.77 -47.79
C ALA A 39 -5.28 9.94 -48.43
N ASP A 40 -6.04 9.68 -49.48
CA ASP A 40 -6.75 10.68 -50.28
C ASP A 40 -8.13 11.04 -49.74
N LYS A 41 -8.56 10.36 -48.68
CA LYS A 41 -9.87 10.62 -48.08
C LYS A 41 -9.75 11.56 -46.86
N TRP A 42 -10.83 12.27 -46.57
CA TRP A 42 -10.96 13.10 -45.40
C TRP A 42 -10.62 12.36 -44.08
N VAL A 43 -11.07 11.14 -43.96
CA VAL A 43 -10.60 10.17 -42.93
C VAL A 43 -9.56 9.29 -43.59
N SER A 44 -8.28 9.52 -43.31
CA SER A 44 -7.16 8.78 -43.91
C SER A 44 -6.84 7.46 -43.21
N ASN A 45 -7.21 7.32 -41.94
CA ASN A 45 -7.00 6.12 -41.18
C ASN A 45 -8.06 5.96 -40.10
N LEU A 46 -8.54 4.72 -39.89
CA LEU A 46 -9.46 4.36 -38.82
C LEU A 46 -9.05 3.01 -38.24
N ASN A 47 -8.68 3.01 -36.98
CA ASN A 47 -8.31 1.82 -36.24
C ASN A 47 -9.24 1.61 -35.05
N VAL A 48 -9.55 0.36 -34.77
CA VAL A 48 -10.16 -0.08 -33.53
C VAL A 48 -9.15 -0.93 -32.78
N TYR A 49 -9.03 -0.72 -31.48
CA TYR A 49 -8.13 -1.49 -30.64
C TYR A 49 -8.78 -1.87 -29.33
N GLY A 50 -8.24 -2.89 -28.72
CA GLY A 50 -8.66 -3.29 -27.38
C GLY A 50 -7.62 -4.18 -26.74
N GLY A 51 -7.70 -4.28 -25.44
CA GLY A 51 -6.77 -5.09 -24.68
C GLY A 51 -7.34 -5.51 -23.34
N VAL A 52 -6.81 -6.61 -22.86
CA VAL A 52 -7.07 -7.12 -21.52
C VAL A 52 -5.75 -7.50 -20.85
N GLY A 53 -5.68 -7.28 -19.55
CA GLY A 53 -4.47 -7.60 -18.81
C GLY A 53 -4.71 -7.78 -17.32
N LYS A 54 -3.72 -8.40 -16.70
CA LYS A 54 -3.62 -8.52 -15.24
C LYS A 54 -2.28 -7.96 -14.82
N SER A 55 -2.28 -7.11 -13.81
CA SER A 55 -1.07 -6.68 -13.13
C SER A 55 -1.13 -7.07 -11.65
N VAL A 56 -0.02 -7.55 -11.12
CA VAL A 56 0.12 -7.93 -9.71
C VAL A 56 1.03 -6.92 -9.02
N LYS A 57 0.63 -6.50 -7.82
CA LYS A 57 1.39 -5.59 -6.97
C LYS A 57 1.82 -6.33 -5.71
N LEU A 58 3.13 -6.31 -5.45
CA LEU A 58 3.67 -6.81 -4.20
C LEU A 58 3.30 -5.89 -3.05
N PRO A 59 3.15 -6.43 -1.84
CA PRO A 59 3.08 -5.63 -0.63
C PRO A 59 4.31 -4.74 -0.50
N SER A 60 4.13 -3.53 -0.01
CA SER A 60 5.27 -2.67 0.33
C SER A 60 5.98 -3.20 1.58
N PHE A 61 7.25 -2.82 1.77
CA PHE A 61 7.99 -3.15 2.98
C PHE A 61 7.26 -2.70 4.24
N GLU A 62 6.59 -1.57 4.21
CA GLU A 62 5.80 -1.06 5.33
C GLU A 62 4.62 -1.96 5.71
N VAL A 63 4.05 -2.69 4.73
CA VAL A 63 2.98 -3.66 4.97
C VAL A 63 3.54 -4.97 5.53
N LEU A 64 4.71 -5.39 5.03
CA LEU A 64 5.36 -6.64 5.43
C LEU A 64 6.10 -6.52 6.76
N PHE A 65 6.73 -5.38 7.00
CA PHE A 65 7.57 -5.09 8.16
C PHE A 65 7.16 -3.76 8.79
N PRO A 66 5.95 -3.69 9.38
CA PRO A 66 5.48 -2.45 9.97
C PRO A 66 6.33 -2.07 11.17
N SER A 67 6.77 -0.82 11.21
CA SER A 67 7.48 -0.27 12.35
C SER A 67 6.53 -0.04 13.52
N PRO A 68 6.92 -0.35 14.75
CA PRO A 68 6.15 0.04 15.91
C PRO A 68 6.05 1.57 16.00
N SER A 69 4.92 2.07 16.43
CA SER A 69 4.75 3.47 16.77
C SER A 69 4.52 3.62 18.27
N TYR A 70 4.91 4.75 18.80
CA TYR A 70 4.76 5.07 20.21
C TYR A 70 3.91 6.33 20.33
N SER A 71 3.04 6.36 21.33
CA SER A 71 2.24 7.53 21.65
C SER A 71 2.56 7.94 23.08
N ASP A 72 3.26 9.07 23.22
CA ASP A 72 3.60 9.65 24.52
C ASP A 72 2.50 10.63 24.93
N LYS A 73 1.93 10.40 26.09
CA LYS A 73 0.94 11.29 26.69
C LYS A 73 1.43 11.75 28.07
N LEU A 74 1.33 13.02 28.34
CA LEU A 74 1.56 13.53 29.68
C LEU A 74 0.51 12.91 30.61
N ALA A 75 0.96 12.06 31.52
CA ALA A 75 0.06 11.23 32.33
C ALA A 75 -0.22 11.81 33.70
N PHE A 76 0.71 12.67 34.22
CA PHE A 76 0.66 13.18 35.58
C PHE A 76 0.99 14.67 35.62
N ALA A 77 0.59 15.35 36.67
CA ALA A 77 1.03 16.70 36.90
C ALA A 77 2.57 16.80 37.04
N PRO A 78 3.20 17.90 36.61
CA PRO A 78 4.62 18.08 36.78
C PRO A 78 5.02 17.95 38.25
N GLY A 79 6.13 17.26 38.49
CA GLY A 79 6.74 17.17 39.81
C GLY A 79 7.98 18.05 39.90
N THR A 80 8.47 18.27 41.12
CA THR A 80 9.68 19.04 41.38
C THR A 80 10.68 18.15 42.12
N MET A 81 11.91 18.08 41.63
CA MET A 81 13.00 17.39 42.31
C MET A 81 13.52 18.20 43.50
N SER A 82 14.31 17.55 44.36
CA SER A 82 14.89 18.18 45.54
C SER A 82 15.81 19.38 45.22
N ASP A 83 16.35 19.45 44.03
CA ASP A 83 17.17 20.55 43.51
C ASP A 83 16.34 21.68 42.88
N GLY A 84 15.01 21.59 42.89
CA GLY A 84 14.10 22.56 42.31
C GLY A 84 13.82 22.36 40.83
N THR A 85 14.40 21.34 40.19
CA THR A 85 14.15 21.04 38.76
C THR A 85 12.75 20.43 38.57
N THR A 86 12.01 20.97 37.62
CA THR A 86 10.70 20.41 37.22
C THR A 86 10.89 19.22 36.30
N PHE A 87 10.20 18.12 36.57
CA PHE A 87 10.18 16.96 35.67
C PHE A 87 8.76 16.64 35.20
N TYR A 88 8.67 15.97 34.06
CA TYR A 88 7.43 15.55 33.43
C TYR A 88 7.44 14.02 33.28
N ALA A 89 6.31 13.40 33.57
CA ALA A 89 6.15 11.96 33.36
C ALA A 89 5.18 11.70 32.20
N TYR A 90 5.63 10.89 31.26
CA TYR A 90 4.86 10.49 30.11
C TYR A 90 4.47 9.01 30.21
N SER A 91 3.23 8.70 29.84
CA SER A 91 2.80 7.33 29.58
C SER A 91 3.02 7.04 28.10
N THR A 92 3.96 6.17 27.80
CA THR A 92 4.23 5.72 26.44
C THR A 92 3.45 4.47 26.15
N ILE A 93 2.54 4.55 25.19
CA ILE A 93 1.76 3.42 24.72
C ILE A 93 2.36 2.93 23.41
N PRO A 94 2.98 1.73 23.40
CA PRO A 94 3.48 1.14 22.17
C PRO A 94 2.32 0.62 21.33
N SER A 95 2.29 1.00 20.05
CA SER A 95 1.38 0.42 19.08
C SER A 95 2.11 -0.71 18.36
N LYS A 96 1.75 -1.95 18.68
CA LYS A 96 2.31 -3.12 18.00
C LYS A 96 1.64 -3.26 16.65
N ALA A 97 2.42 -3.16 15.59
CA ALA A 97 1.93 -3.44 14.26
C ALA A 97 1.94 -4.97 14.04
N ILE A 98 0.80 -5.50 13.66
CA ILE A 98 0.60 -6.92 13.37
C ILE A 98 0.26 -7.01 11.87
N TYR A 99 0.95 -7.87 11.14
CA TYR A 99 0.60 -8.17 9.77
C TYR A 99 -0.10 -9.52 9.66
N ASN A 100 -0.91 -9.66 8.61
CA ASN A 100 -1.59 -10.93 8.33
C ASN A 100 -0.66 -11.82 7.47
N PRO A 101 -0.20 -12.98 7.95
CA PRO A 101 0.64 -13.90 7.18
C PRO A 101 -0.08 -14.48 5.96
N ASP A 102 -1.42 -14.54 5.99
CA ASP A 102 -2.25 -15.02 4.88
C ASP A 102 -2.61 -13.93 3.87
N LEU A 103 -1.91 -12.81 3.88
CA LEU A 103 -2.18 -11.68 2.99
C LEU A 103 -2.04 -12.09 1.52
N LYS A 104 -3.15 -12.02 0.78
CA LYS A 104 -3.16 -12.30 -0.65
C LYS A 104 -2.63 -11.10 -1.42
N TRP A 105 -1.82 -11.33 -2.44
CA TRP A 105 -1.28 -10.28 -3.26
C TRP A 105 -2.37 -9.53 -4.02
N GLN A 106 -2.23 -8.21 -4.01
CA GLN A 106 -3.11 -7.33 -4.75
C GLN A 106 -2.90 -7.52 -6.25
N TYR A 107 -4.00 -7.62 -7.01
CA TYR A 107 -3.92 -7.59 -8.46
C TYR A 107 -5.02 -6.73 -9.07
N THR A 108 -4.73 -6.17 -10.22
CA THR A 108 -5.68 -5.37 -10.99
C THR A 108 -5.92 -6.04 -12.34
N ARG A 109 -7.19 -6.26 -12.68
CA ARG A 109 -7.62 -6.60 -14.02
C ARG A 109 -7.93 -5.33 -14.78
N GLN A 110 -7.40 -5.25 -15.98
CA GLN A 110 -7.55 -4.10 -16.88
C GLN A 110 -8.20 -4.57 -18.17
N ALA A 111 -9.16 -3.81 -18.65
CA ALA A 111 -9.75 -3.98 -19.97
C ALA A 111 -9.91 -2.61 -20.61
N GLU A 112 -9.58 -2.51 -21.88
CA GLU A 112 -9.68 -1.29 -22.67
C GLU A 112 -10.22 -1.62 -24.06
N ILE A 113 -11.06 -0.75 -24.59
CA ILE A 113 -11.47 -0.72 -25.98
C ILE A 113 -11.43 0.72 -26.46
N GLY A 114 -10.92 0.95 -27.66
CA GLY A 114 -10.82 2.27 -28.22
C GLY A 114 -10.85 2.30 -29.73
N MET A 115 -10.98 3.51 -30.23
CA MET A 115 -10.97 3.83 -31.65
C MET A 115 -10.05 5.04 -31.87
N GLU A 116 -9.27 4.99 -32.93
CA GLU A 116 -8.39 6.05 -33.37
C GLU A 116 -8.66 6.36 -34.84
N ALA A 117 -8.87 7.64 -35.13
CA ALA A 117 -9.07 8.12 -36.49
C ALA A 117 -8.06 9.22 -36.83
N THR A 118 -7.57 9.25 -38.07
CA THR A 118 -6.81 10.39 -38.61
C THR A 118 -7.68 11.15 -39.60
N ILE A 119 -8.00 12.41 -39.26
CA ILE A 119 -8.92 13.29 -39.99
C ILE A 119 -8.15 14.51 -40.43
N LYS A 120 -7.95 14.72 -41.71
CA LYS A 120 -7.17 15.87 -42.28
C LYS A 120 -5.82 16.07 -41.60
N GLY A 121 -5.08 14.97 -41.31
CA GLY A 121 -3.79 15.03 -40.64
C GLY A 121 -3.86 15.11 -39.10
N THR A 122 -5.03 15.39 -38.55
CA THR A 122 -5.23 15.39 -37.08
C THR A 122 -5.61 14.02 -36.59
N ARG A 123 -4.91 13.50 -35.55
CA ARG A 123 -5.24 12.25 -34.89
C ARG A 123 -6.22 12.50 -33.76
N VAL A 124 -7.32 11.79 -33.78
CA VAL A 124 -8.34 11.78 -32.72
C VAL A 124 -8.49 10.36 -32.19
N SER A 125 -8.50 10.19 -30.89
CA SER A 125 -8.72 8.88 -30.25
C SER A 125 -9.72 8.99 -29.12
N VAL A 126 -10.56 7.95 -28.99
CA VAL A 126 -11.50 7.80 -27.90
C VAL A 126 -11.33 6.38 -27.38
N SER A 127 -11.21 6.23 -26.07
CA SER A 127 -11.17 4.91 -25.43
C SER A 127 -12.05 4.85 -24.19
N ALA A 128 -12.54 3.67 -23.90
CA ALA A 128 -13.19 3.31 -22.66
C ALA A 128 -12.35 2.22 -21.97
N PHE A 129 -12.13 2.38 -20.67
CA PHE A 129 -11.37 1.39 -19.91
C PHE A 129 -12.08 1.05 -18.60
N ARG A 130 -11.78 -0.15 -18.12
CA ARG A 130 -12.23 -0.63 -16.82
C ARG A 130 -11.05 -1.26 -16.07
N ASN A 131 -10.76 -0.71 -14.89
CA ASN A 131 -9.79 -1.26 -13.95
C ASN A 131 -10.53 -1.78 -12.73
N ARG A 132 -10.25 -3.02 -12.34
CA ARG A 132 -10.80 -3.61 -11.11
C ARG A 132 -9.68 -4.22 -10.29
N THR A 133 -9.50 -3.67 -9.09
CA THR A 133 -8.50 -4.12 -8.12
C THR A 133 -9.12 -5.11 -7.15
N TYR A 134 -8.38 -6.19 -6.89
CA TYR A 134 -8.74 -7.26 -5.97
C TYR A 134 -7.69 -7.35 -4.88
N ASN A 135 -8.11 -7.76 -3.69
CA ASN A 135 -7.28 -7.89 -2.50
C ASN A 135 -6.49 -6.60 -2.19
N PRO A 136 -7.13 -5.42 -2.12
CA PRO A 136 -6.41 -4.22 -1.72
C PRO A 136 -5.92 -4.37 -0.27
N TYR A 137 -4.73 -3.86 0.01
CA TYR A 137 -4.21 -3.84 1.37
C TYR A 137 -4.95 -2.77 2.17
N MET A 138 -5.45 -3.16 3.33
CA MET A 138 -6.14 -2.27 4.26
C MET A 138 -5.49 -2.38 5.64
N ARG A 139 -5.31 -1.24 6.29
CA ARG A 139 -4.97 -1.19 7.71
C ARG A 139 -6.26 -1.12 8.51
N THR A 140 -6.33 -1.89 9.57
CA THR A 140 -7.40 -1.81 10.55
C THR A 140 -6.80 -1.72 11.94
N ASN A 141 -7.48 -1.02 12.84
CA ASN A 141 -7.07 -0.96 14.23
C ASN A 141 -7.70 -2.14 14.99
N VAL A 142 -6.86 -2.85 15.71
CA VAL A 142 -7.28 -3.93 16.60
C VAL A 142 -6.90 -3.53 18.02
N TYR A 143 -7.87 -3.55 18.92
CA TYR A 143 -7.61 -3.30 20.33
C TYR A 143 -6.98 -4.56 20.94
N THR A 144 -5.81 -4.40 21.52
CA THR A 144 -5.12 -5.46 22.24
C THR A 144 -4.97 -5.07 23.70
N PRO A 145 -5.12 -6.00 24.65
CA PRO A 145 -4.83 -5.72 26.06
C PRO A 145 -3.37 -5.29 26.22
N TYR A 146 -3.17 -4.24 26.98
CA TYR A 146 -1.85 -3.73 27.32
C TYR A 146 -1.68 -3.74 28.84
N SER A 147 -0.67 -4.44 29.32
CA SER A 147 -0.32 -4.50 30.74
C SER A 147 0.75 -3.48 31.06
N TYR A 148 0.56 -2.73 32.11
CA TYR A 148 1.52 -1.74 32.60
C TYR A 148 1.57 -1.77 34.15
N ASN A 149 2.70 -1.36 34.70
CA ASN A 149 2.82 -1.18 36.14
C ASN A 149 2.24 0.17 36.53
N LEU A 150 1.36 0.17 37.52
CA LEU A 150 0.74 1.39 38.00
C LEU A 150 1.80 2.27 38.71
N THR A 151 1.94 3.50 38.24
CA THR A 151 2.70 4.55 38.89
C THR A 151 1.72 5.57 39.46
N THR A 152 1.81 5.91 40.73
CA THR A 152 0.94 6.89 41.39
C THR A 152 1.59 8.27 41.36
N GLN A 153 0.78 9.32 41.55
CA GLN A 153 1.31 10.70 41.70
C GLN A 153 2.26 10.81 42.90
N GLU A 154 2.01 10.05 43.96
CA GLU A 154 2.87 10.00 45.14
C GLU A 154 4.26 9.45 44.82
N HIS A 155 4.36 8.35 44.06
CA HIS A 155 5.64 7.82 43.61
C HIS A 155 6.44 8.83 42.77
N LEU A 156 5.72 9.58 41.92
CA LEU A 156 6.36 10.67 41.14
C LEU A 156 6.87 11.81 42.02
N ASN A 157 6.06 12.25 42.97
CA ASN A 157 6.46 13.34 43.90
C ASN A 157 7.66 12.96 44.72
N ASN A 158 7.78 11.67 45.09
CA ASN A 158 8.92 11.12 45.82
C ASN A 158 10.08 10.70 44.91
N CYS A 159 9.98 10.92 43.61
CA CYS A 159 10.91 10.39 42.59
C CYS A 159 11.09 8.86 42.63
N GLU A 160 10.11 8.13 43.17
CA GLU A 160 10.10 6.68 43.34
C GLU A 160 9.41 5.98 42.16
N ILE A 161 9.91 6.19 40.95
CA ILE A 161 9.36 5.53 39.77
C ILE A 161 9.86 4.09 39.73
N PRO A 162 8.97 3.09 39.70
CA PRO A 162 9.38 1.68 39.54
C PRO A 162 10.31 1.50 38.36
N SER A 163 11.38 0.74 38.49
CA SER A 163 12.40 0.54 37.46
C SER A 163 11.82 -0.02 36.16
N ALA A 164 10.77 -0.81 36.25
CA ALA A 164 10.04 -1.35 35.09
C ALA A 164 9.33 -0.27 34.25
N ASN A 165 9.09 0.91 34.80
CA ASN A 165 8.41 2.03 34.11
C ASN A 165 9.39 3.13 33.66
N ARG A 166 10.70 2.95 33.89
CA ARG A 166 11.72 3.90 33.43
C ARG A 166 12.04 3.65 31.96
N VAL A 167 11.90 4.66 31.15
CA VAL A 167 12.40 4.68 29.77
C VAL A 167 13.63 5.59 29.78
N TYR A 168 14.76 5.09 29.33
CA TYR A 168 16.03 5.82 29.21
C TYR A 168 16.23 6.27 27.77
#